data_6c36d8d97eb7cab9e236f21495713b43
#
_entry.id   6c36d8d97eb7cab9e236f21495713b43
#
_cell.length_a   1.000
_cell.length_b   1.000
_cell.length_c   1.000
_cell.angle_alpha   90.00
_cell.angle_beta   90.00
_cell.angle_gamma   90.00
#
_symmetry.space_group_name_H-M   'P 1'
#
loop_
_entity.id
_entity.type
_entity.pdbx_description
1 polymer ?
#
loop_
_entity_poly.entity_id
_entity_poly.type
_entity_poly.pdbx_seq_one_letter_code
_entity_poly.pdbx_strand_id
1 'polypeptide(L)'
;MPKATWNGKTLAQAEPGEVQLVEGNVYFPPGKVDRAFLKDSDTHTVCPWKGTASYYDVVVEGKSNKDAAWYYPETKDAAKHVKGYIAFWKGVTVS
;
A
#
# COMPACT_ATOMS: atom_id res chain seq x y z
N MET A 1 11.26 -12.00 4.72
CA MET A 1 11.06 -10.69 4.06
C MET A 1 9.59 -10.41 3.83
N PRO A 2 9.05 -9.29 4.32
CA PRO A 2 7.69 -8.89 3.98
C PRO A 2 7.51 -8.77 2.46
N LYS A 3 6.41 -9.32 1.98
CA LYS A 3 6.11 -9.38 0.56
C LYS A 3 4.62 -9.31 0.32
N ALA A 4 4.21 -8.56 -0.70
CA ALA A 4 2.82 -8.48 -1.15
C ALA A 4 2.72 -9.11 -2.55
N THR A 5 1.80 -10.07 -2.72
CA THR A 5 1.60 -10.77 -3.98
C THR A 5 0.13 -10.80 -4.36
N TRP A 6 -0.14 -10.76 -5.65
CA TRP A 6 -1.48 -10.91 -6.18
C TRP A 6 -1.42 -11.41 -7.62
N ASN A 7 -2.31 -12.32 -7.95
CA ASN A 7 -2.42 -12.88 -9.30
C ASN A 7 -1.07 -13.38 -9.85
N GLY A 8 -0.28 -14.03 -8.97
CA GLY A 8 1.01 -14.62 -9.33
C GLY A 8 2.17 -13.64 -9.44
N LYS A 9 1.98 -12.36 -9.12
CA LYS A 9 3.04 -11.35 -9.22
C LYS A 9 3.37 -10.76 -7.86
N THR A 10 4.64 -10.45 -7.66
CA THR A 10 5.10 -9.74 -6.47
C THR A 10 4.93 -8.25 -6.70
N LEU A 11 4.11 -7.63 -5.86
CA LEU A 11 3.80 -6.19 -5.95
C LEU A 11 4.79 -5.36 -5.15
N ALA A 12 5.26 -5.90 -4.04
CA ALA A 12 6.19 -5.22 -3.15
C ALA A 12 6.99 -6.26 -2.36
N GLN A 13 8.22 -5.92 -2.03
CA GLN A 13 9.06 -6.75 -1.19
C GLN A 13 10.13 -5.88 -0.52
N ALA A 14 10.32 -6.06 0.78
CA ALA A 14 11.27 -5.25 1.54
C ALA A 14 11.85 -6.05 2.71
N GLU A 15 12.93 -5.56 3.28
CA GLU A 15 13.48 -6.13 4.51
C GLU A 15 12.57 -5.81 5.70
N PRO A 16 12.55 -6.65 6.75
CA PRO A 16 11.71 -6.37 7.92
C PRO A 16 11.93 -4.99 8.55
N GLY A 17 13.14 -4.49 8.54
CA GLY A 17 13.45 -3.18 9.09
C GLY A 17 13.04 -2.01 8.21
N GLU A 18 12.62 -2.26 6.98
CA GLU A 18 12.23 -1.21 6.04
C GLU A 18 10.73 -0.93 6.05
N VAL A 19 9.91 -1.84 6.59
CA VAL A 19 8.46 -1.66 6.61
C VAL A 19 8.00 -1.08 7.94
N GLN A 20 6.79 -0.50 7.94
CA GLN A 20 6.13 -0.04 9.15
C GLN A 20 4.91 -0.92 9.40
N LEU A 21 4.74 -1.35 10.66
CA LEU A 21 3.56 -2.12 11.06
C LEU A 21 2.64 -1.18 11.83
N VAL A 22 1.46 -0.93 11.28
CA VAL A 22 0.49 -0.03 11.91
C VAL A 22 -0.89 -0.66 11.82
N GLU A 23 -1.53 -0.86 12.96
CA GLU A 23 -2.89 -1.42 13.04
C GLU A 23 -3.02 -2.76 12.32
N GLY A 24 -1.99 -3.59 12.39
CA GLY A 24 -1.98 -4.91 11.76
C GLY A 24 -1.68 -4.88 10.26
N ASN A 25 -1.43 -3.73 9.69
CA ASN A 25 -1.09 -3.60 8.27
C ASN A 25 0.41 -3.37 8.09
N VAL A 26 0.95 -3.96 7.02
CA VAL A 26 2.33 -3.77 6.62
C VAL A 26 2.38 -2.64 5.61
N TYR A 27 3.10 -1.57 5.92
CA TYR A 27 3.31 -0.44 5.01
C TYR A 27 4.69 -0.55 4.40
N PHE A 28 4.74 -0.64 3.07
CA PHE A 28 5.99 -0.78 2.32
C PHE A 28 6.49 0.59 1.88
N PRO A 29 7.82 0.84 1.97
CA PRO A 29 8.37 2.08 1.44
C PRO A 29 8.12 2.17 -0.08
N PRO A 30 7.85 3.36 -0.61
CA PRO A 30 7.47 3.49 -2.02
C PRO A 30 8.53 2.97 -2.99
N GLY A 31 9.81 3.03 -2.63
CA GLY A 31 10.88 2.50 -3.47
C GLY A 31 10.94 0.97 -3.55
N LYS A 32 10.18 0.27 -2.73
CA LYS A 32 10.13 -1.20 -2.71
C LYS A 32 8.83 -1.74 -3.29
N VAL A 33 8.02 -0.90 -3.91
CA VAL A 33 6.74 -1.27 -4.52
C VAL A 33 6.90 -1.13 -6.04
N ASP A 34 6.45 -2.17 -6.77
CA ASP A 34 6.48 -2.12 -8.23
C ASP A 34 5.28 -1.33 -8.73
N ARG A 35 5.53 -0.11 -9.13
CA ARG A 35 4.48 0.81 -9.56
C ARG A 35 3.85 0.45 -10.89
N ALA A 36 4.48 -0.44 -11.66
CA ALA A 36 3.89 -0.92 -12.91
C ALA A 36 2.56 -1.64 -12.68
N PHE A 37 2.33 -2.15 -11.48
CA PHE A 37 1.08 -2.84 -11.13
C PHE A 37 0.06 -1.93 -10.43
N LEU A 38 0.35 -0.65 -10.29
CA LEU A 38 -0.53 0.29 -9.59
C LEU A 38 -1.12 1.30 -10.57
N LYS A 39 -2.41 1.55 -10.42
CA LYS A 39 -3.11 2.57 -11.20
C LYS A 39 -3.85 3.49 -10.22
N ASP A 40 -3.75 4.81 -10.44
CA ASP A 40 -4.41 5.78 -9.57
C ASP A 40 -5.91 5.53 -9.51
N SER A 41 -6.46 5.63 -8.31
CA SER A 41 -7.89 5.57 -8.06
C SER A 41 -8.38 6.92 -7.56
N ASP A 42 -9.65 7.22 -7.82
CA ASP A 42 -10.29 8.45 -7.32
C ASP A 42 -10.80 8.31 -5.89
N THR A 43 -10.65 7.15 -5.28
CA THR A 43 -11.15 6.90 -3.93
C THR A 43 -10.26 7.58 -2.90
N HIS A 44 -10.89 8.21 -1.92
CA HIS A 44 -10.21 8.81 -0.76
C HIS A 44 -11.00 8.52 0.50
N THR A 45 -10.31 8.26 1.60
CA THR A 45 -10.96 8.06 2.90
C THR A 45 -10.20 8.85 3.96
N VAL A 46 -10.89 9.23 5.03
CA VAL A 46 -10.28 10.02 6.10
C VAL A 46 -10.04 9.14 7.32
N CYS A 47 -8.81 9.18 7.81
CA CYS A 47 -8.45 8.56 9.10
C CYS A 47 -8.19 9.71 10.09
N PRO A 48 -8.91 9.75 11.24
CA PRO A 48 -8.79 10.88 12.16
C PRO A 48 -7.37 11.18 12.65
N TRP A 49 -6.53 10.14 12.78
CA TRP A 49 -5.18 10.38 13.30
C TRP A 49 -4.09 10.29 12.23
N LYS A 50 -4.36 9.67 11.07
CA LYS A 50 -3.35 9.54 10.01
C LYS A 50 -3.48 10.62 8.92
N GLY A 51 -4.69 11.00 8.57
CA GLY A 51 -4.95 11.96 7.49
C GLY A 51 -5.86 11.38 6.43
N THR A 52 -5.77 11.88 5.19
CA THR A 52 -6.59 11.40 4.08
C THR A 52 -5.82 10.36 3.29
N ALA A 53 -6.38 9.15 3.19
CA ALA A 53 -5.83 8.09 2.37
C ALA A 53 -6.21 8.28 0.91
N SER A 54 -5.27 8.00 0.02
CA SER A 54 -5.49 7.85 -1.41
C SER A 54 -5.31 6.39 -1.77
N TYR A 55 -5.89 5.96 -2.88
CA TYR A 55 -5.93 4.55 -3.24
C TYR A 55 -5.34 4.29 -4.61
N TYR A 56 -4.84 3.07 -4.79
CA TYR A 56 -4.48 2.52 -6.09
C TYR A 56 -5.32 1.29 -6.38
N ASP A 57 -5.67 1.11 -7.65
CA ASP A 57 -6.10 -0.19 -8.14
C ASP A 57 -4.85 -1.01 -8.41
N VAL A 58 -4.90 -2.30 -8.10
CA VAL A 58 -3.82 -3.22 -8.48
C VAL A 58 -4.21 -3.89 -9.80
N VAL A 59 -3.37 -3.75 -10.81
CA VAL A 59 -3.65 -4.28 -12.15
C VAL A 59 -2.52 -5.22 -12.56
N VAL A 60 -2.87 -6.48 -12.78
CA VAL A 60 -1.91 -7.52 -13.18
C VAL A 60 -2.51 -8.32 -14.32
N GLU A 61 -1.80 -8.35 -15.46
CA GLU A 61 -2.19 -9.15 -16.63
C GLU A 61 -3.65 -8.94 -17.05
N GLY A 62 -4.07 -7.68 -17.11
CA GLY A 62 -5.42 -7.31 -17.53
C GLY A 62 -6.50 -7.46 -16.47
N LYS A 63 -6.15 -7.94 -15.28
CA LYS A 63 -7.09 -8.04 -14.16
C LYS A 63 -6.89 -6.86 -13.22
N SER A 64 -8.00 -6.24 -12.82
CA SER A 64 -7.98 -5.11 -11.88
C SER A 64 -8.55 -5.52 -10.55
N ASN A 65 -7.88 -5.11 -9.48
CA ASN A 65 -8.37 -5.25 -8.11
C ASN A 65 -8.54 -3.82 -7.57
N LYS A 66 -9.79 -3.36 -7.57
CA LYS A 66 -10.08 -1.96 -7.29
C LYS A 66 -9.78 -1.60 -5.85
N ASP A 67 -9.06 -0.49 -5.66
CA ASP A 67 -8.72 0.07 -4.35
C ASP A 67 -7.99 -0.93 -3.45
N ALA A 68 -7.17 -1.81 -4.04
CA ALA A 68 -6.49 -2.87 -3.29
C ALA A 68 -5.22 -2.39 -2.60
N ALA A 69 -4.80 -1.16 -2.82
CA ALA A 69 -3.67 -0.54 -2.13
C ALA A 69 -4.05 0.86 -1.69
N TRP A 70 -3.44 1.33 -0.59
CA TRP A 70 -3.66 2.69 -0.13
C TRP A 70 -2.37 3.28 0.42
N TYR A 71 -2.35 4.61 0.49
CA TYR A 71 -1.22 5.36 1.02
C TYR A 71 -1.70 6.72 1.51
N TYR A 72 -0.89 7.35 2.34
CA TYR A 72 -1.16 8.69 2.84
C TYR A 72 -0.11 9.64 2.24
N PRO A 73 -0.46 10.40 1.18
CA PRO A 73 0.51 11.34 0.57
C PRO A 73 0.94 12.44 1.54
N GLU A 74 0.02 12.84 2.42
CA GLU A 74 0.31 13.74 3.52
C GLU A 74 -0.25 13.12 4.80
N THR A 75 0.46 13.28 5.91
CA THR A 75 0.06 12.69 7.18
C THR A 75 0.01 13.75 8.28
N LYS A 76 -0.81 13.47 9.30
CA LYS A 76 -0.71 14.19 10.57
C LYS A 76 0.58 13.76 11.27
N ASP A 77 1.05 14.59 12.20
CA ASP A 77 2.34 14.34 12.87
C ASP A 77 2.44 12.96 13.50
N ALA A 78 1.35 12.47 14.09
CA ALA A 78 1.35 11.15 14.74
C ALA A 78 1.61 9.99 13.77
N ALA A 79 1.44 10.20 12.47
CA ALA A 79 1.56 9.16 11.46
C ALA A 79 2.64 9.45 10.41
N LYS A 80 3.51 10.41 10.64
CA LYS A 80 4.51 10.79 9.62
C LYS A 80 5.44 9.65 9.22
N HIS A 81 5.57 8.63 10.06
CA HIS A 81 6.41 7.46 9.76
C HIS A 81 5.85 6.59 8.63
N VAL A 82 4.57 6.73 8.27
CA VAL A 82 3.97 6.01 7.14
C VAL A 82 3.71 6.91 5.93
N LYS A 83 4.13 8.16 5.97
CA LYS A 83 3.90 9.09 4.85
C LYS A 83 4.50 8.53 3.57
N GLY A 84 3.65 8.38 2.55
CA GLY A 84 4.05 7.86 1.25
C GLY A 84 4.23 6.35 1.18
N TYR A 85 4.18 5.63 2.30
CA TYR A 85 4.26 4.17 2.33
C TYR A 85 2.95 3.58 1.83
N ILE A 86 3.04 2.39 1.23
CA ILE A 86 1.89 1.75 0.56
C ILE A 86 1.54 0.45 1.27
N ALA A 87 0.25 0.28 1.58
CA ALA A 87 -0.30 -0.92 2.19
C ALA A 87 -1.28 -1.58 1.23
N PHE A 88 -1.52 -2.87 1.42
CA PHE A 88 -2.36 -3.67 0.52
C PHE A 88 -3.42 -4.44 1.28
N TRP A 89 -4.56 -4.69 0.62
CA TRP A 89 -5.66 -5.51 1.15
C TRP A 89 -6.44 -6.15 0.00
N LYS A 90 -7.70 -6.54 0.25
CA LYS A 90 -8.64 -7.04 -0.78
C LYS A 90 -8.08 -8.18 -1.63
N GLY A 91 -7.61 -9.21 -0.95
CA GLY A 91 -7.15 -10.40 -1.64
C GLY A 91 -5.66 -10.39 -2.00
N VAL A 92 -4.97 -9.28 -1.79
CA VAL A 92 -3.52 -9.24 -1.88
C VAL A 92 -2.96 -9.99 -0.67
N THR A 93 -2.09 -10.94 -0.93
CA THR A 93 -1.44 -11.72 0.13
C THR A 93 -0.21 -10.96 0.61
N VAL A 94 -0.17 -10.67 1.91
CA VAL A 94 1.00 -10.04 2.55
C VAL A 94 1.58 -11.06 3.54
N SER A 95 2.82 -11.41 3.34
CA SER A 95 3.46 -12.47 4.15
C SER A 95 4.82 -12.07 4.70
#